data_64a7535421c83effdac39b30b47b92c8
#
_entry.id   64a7535421c83effdac39b30b47b92c8
#
_cell.length_a   1.000
_cell.length_b   1.000
_cell.length_c   1.000
_cell.angle_alpha   90.00
_cell.angle_beta   90.00
_cell.angle_gamma   90.00
#
_symmetry.space_group_name_H-M   'P 1'
#
loop_
_entity.id
_entity.type
_entity.pdbx_description
1 polymer ?
#
loop_
_entity_poly.entity_id
_entity_poly.type
_entity_poly.pdbx_seq_one_letter_code
_entity_poly.pdbx_strand_id
1 'polypeptide(L)'
;MERDYPKLEVKDICEWLISDLVPVADEDIPLFNGLSVDSRLAYVPTKIMLGDLCLWAGRYREAAQWYYRYISMRNGEQSAYALGTNGSSWNRDEKDYKSWSDSYSGMLTSEGYAADAELISLIACPTGMAELNYSQLRNIFNSTNENAYRPELSPSVALTDLSESQVYCNYSTANEVTYAPEELPDGRGDLRLPSIVQEGSVNYDNAWRPSQTVLKYSSANVRIYRRAMVYLRMAEALNRAGYPRFAYEILADGVNDSIVRARILPYCPTLEDSAFVQGFSFPENRYVVRCLDTKATDINTMGLHSRGSGWTEFNEHYAFPVAPEGVADTLQYQMEKVEDMLVDEGALELAFEGQRFYDLMRVALRRNDPAYLAEKIYARRGEDRRGEMRSLIKAQLADKHSWYLSWRGQIGY
;
A
#
# COMPACT_ATOMS: atom_id res chain seq x y z
N MET A 1 -23.17 25.18 28.81
CA MET A 1 -23.73 23.81 28.92
C MET A 1 -22.95 22.89 28.03
N GLU A 2 -22.03 22.13 28.58
CA GLU A 2 -21.41 21.02 27.85
C GLU A 2 -22.48 19.95 27.68
N ARG A 3 -22.88 19.67 26.44
CA ARG A 3 -23.73 18.52 26.15
C ARG A 3 -22.84 17.26 26.26
N ASP A 4 -23.24 16.39 27.15
CA ASP A 4 -22.61 15.07 27.29
C ASP A 4 -23.12 14.23 26.12
N TYR A 5 -22.27 14.08 25.06
CA TYR A 5 -22.60 13.24 23.96
C TYR A 5 -22.20 11.80 24.29
N PRO A 6 -23.05 10.81 23.96
CA PRO A 6 -22.68 9.42 24.17
C PRO A 6 -21.41 9.09 23.38
N LYS A 7 -20.44 8.43 24.00
CA LYS A 7 -19.26 7.92 23.33
C LYS A 7 -19.67 6.70 22.52
N LEU A 8 -19.48 6.76 21.21
CA LEU A 8 -19.67 5.64 20.31
C LEU A 8 -18.32 4.94 20.08
N GLU A 9 -18.34 3.64 19.93
CA GLU A 9 -17.18 2.89 19.49
C GLU A 9 -16.98 3.07 17.97
N VAL A 10 -15.76 2.84 17.50
CA VAL A 10 -15.43 2.94 16.06
C VAL A 10 -16.36 2.08 15.22
N LYS A 11 -16.69 0.88 15.71
CA LYS A 11 -17.61 -0.03 15.03
C LYS A 11 -19.00 0.57 14.84
N ASP A 12 -19.56 1.19 15.88
CA ASP A 12 -20.89 1.77 15.82
C ASP A 12 -20.97 2.94 14.83
N ILE A 13 -19.91 3.75 14.82
CA ILE A 13 -19.76 4.85 13.84
C ILE A 13 -19.69 4.30 12.43
N CYS A 14 -18.90 3.25 12.20
CA CYS A 14 -18.80 2.61 10.89
C CYS A 14 -20.14 2.03 10.43
N GLU A 15 -20.88 1.32 11.30
CA GLU A 15 -22.19 0.75 10.96
C GLU A 15 -23.21 1.84 10.59
N TRP A 16 -23.21 2.93 11.34
CA TRP A 16 -24.05 4.07 11.00
C TRP A 16 -23.71 4.66 9.64
N LEU A 17 -22.42 4.94 9.37
CA LEU A 17 -21.98 5.49 8.10
C LEU A 17 -22.22 4.53 6.92
N ILE A 18 -22.10 3.22 7.13
CA ILE A 18 -22.42 2.21 6.12
C ILE A 18 -23.90 2.32 5.72
N SER A 19 -24.80 2.45 6.72
CA SER A 19 -26.22 2.57 6.45
C SER A 19 -26.58 3.80 5.61
N ASP A 20 -25.86 4.91 5.82
CA ASP A 20 -26.07 6.16 5.09
C ASP A 20 -25.49 6.10 3.65
N LEU A 21 -24.36 5.38 3.47
CA LEU A 21 -23.65 5.36 2.19
C LEU A 21 -24.13 4.27 1.22
N VAL A 22 -24.66 3.15 1.71
CA VAL A 22 -25.14 2.06 0.85
C VAL A 22 -26.18 2.51 -0.19
N PRO A 23 -27.17 3.35 0.14
CA PRO A 23 -28.15 3.82 -0.84
C PRO A 23 -27.56 4.62 -2.02
N VAL A 24 -26.41 5.25 -1.82
CA VAL A 24 -25.73 6.11 -2.83
C VAL A 24 -24.46 5.46 -3.39
N ALA A 25 -24.26 4.16 -3.15
CA ALA A 25 -23.04 3.46 -3.52
C ALA A 25 -22.77 3.42 -5.03
N ASP A 26 -23.81 3.45 -5.84
CA ASP A 26 -23.75 3.38 -7.30
C ASP A 26 -23.92 4.75 -7.99
N GLU A 27 -24.01 5.83 -7.21
CA GLU A 27 -24.04 7.18 -7.74
C GLU A 27 -22.67 7.54 -8.37
N ASP A 28 -22.72 8.22 -9.50
CA ASP A 28 -21.54 8.69 -10.20
C ASP A 28 -20.92 9.89 -9.49
N ILE A 29 -19.60 9.95 -9.49
CA ILE A 29 -18.87 11.13 -9.00
C ILE A 29 -19.07 12.27 -10.01
N PRO A 30 -19.54 13.44 -9.56
CA PRO A 30 -19.86 14.52 -10.47
C PRO A 30 -18.61 15.12 -11.12
N LEU A 31 -18.69 15.32 -12.43
CA LEU A 31 -17.68 16.03 -13.20
C LEU A 31 -18.06 17.51 -13.33
N PHE A 32 -17.24 18.38 -12.76
CA PHE A 32 -17.38 19.84 -12.90
C PHE A 32 -16.34 20.36 -13.91
N ASN A 33 -16.81 21.05 -14.92
CA ASN A 33 -15.96 21.66 -15.94
C ASN A 33 -15.29 22.94 -15.44
N GLY A 34 -14.12 23.25 -16.00
CA GLY A 34 -13.43 24.54 -15.76
C GLY A 34 -12.46 24.54 -14.58
N LEU A 35 -12.21 23.39 -13.96
CA LEU A 35 -11.17 23.21 -12.95
C LEU A 35 -9.83 22.81 -13.61
N SER A 36 -8.73 23.20 -12.99
CA SER A 36 -7.38 22.81 -13.43
C SER A 36 -7.06 21.32 -13.21
N VAL A 37 -7.81 20.68 -12.34
CA VAL A 37 -7.72 19.24 -12.02
C VAL A 37 -9.11 18.66 -12.21
N ASP A 38 -9.19 17.42 -12.67
CA ASP A 38 -10.46 16.70 -12.80
C ASP A 38 -11.16 16.63 -11.44
N SER A 39 -12.39 17.15 -11.36
CA SER A 39 -13.15 17.24 -10.11
C SER A 39 -13.42 15.88 -9.48
N ARG A 40 -13.45 14.82 -10.28
CA ARG A 40 -13.66 13.44 -9.79
C ARG A 40 -12.54 12.99 -8.85
N LEU A 41 -11.33 13.52 -9.02
CA LEU A 41 -10.19 13.27 -8.12
C LEU A 41 -10.34 13.91 -6.74
N ALA A 42 -11.20 14.91 -6.57
CA ALA A 42 -11.47 15.55 -5.29
C ALA A 42 -12.33 14.68 -4.33
N TYR A 43 -12.86 13.57 -4.82
CA TYR A 43 -13.75 12.70 -4.06
C TYR A 43 -13.12 11.32 -3.84
N VAL A 44 -13.38 10.75 -2.68
CA VAL A 44 -13.14 9.33 -2.45
C VAL A 44 -14.39 8.56 -2.93
N PRO A 45 -14.26 7.61 -3.87
CA PRO A 45 -15.40 6.84 -4.35
C PRO A 45 -16.14 6.12 -3.22
N THR A 46 -17.48 6.20 -3.23
CA THR A 46 -18.32 5.65 -2.16
C THR A 46 -18.08 4.17 -1.90
N LYS A 47 -17.82 3.39 -2.96
CA LYS A 47 -17.49 1.96 -2.85
C LYS A 47 -16.19 1.73 -2.05
N ILE A 48 -15.19 2.58 -2.19
CA ILE A 48 -13.95 2.51 -1.41
C ILE A 48 -14.23 2.87 0.05
N MET A 49 -14.98 3.94 0.30
CA MET A 49 -15.38 4.32 1.67
C MET A 49 -16.15 3.19 2.35
N LEU A 50 -17.10 2.56 1.66
CA LEU A 50 -17.83 1.40 2.18
C LEU A 50 -16.90 0.21 2.47
N GLY A 51 -15.91 -0.04 1.60
CA GLY A 51 -14.88 -1.04 1.85
C GLY A 51 -14.11 -0.77 3.14
N ASP A 52 -13.66 0.47 3.33
CA ASP A 52 -12.92 0.88 4.52
C ASP A 52 -13.77 0.77 5.79
N LEU A 53 -15.01 1.28 5.76
CA LEU A 53 -15.91 1.20 6.89
C LEU A 53 -16.24 -0.24 7.27
N CYS A 54 -16.51 -1.10 6.29
CA CYS A 54 -16.71 -2.54 6.50
C CYS A 54 -15.45 -3.21 7.08
N LEU A 55 -14.26 -2.83 6.61
CA LEU A 55 -12.99 -3.35 7.13
C LEU A 55 -12.80 -2.99 8.61
N TRP A 56 -13.06 -1.74 8.99
CA TRP A 56 -13.01 -1.27 10.38
C TRP A 56 -14.12 -1.86 11.26
N ALA A 57 -15.31 -2.10 10.71
CA ALA A 57 -16.43 -2.74 11.41
C ALA A 57 -16.25 -4.25 11.61
N GLY A 58 -15.24 -4.88 10.96
CA GLY A 58 -15.03 -6.33 10.99
C GLY A 58 -15.92 -7.12 10.01
N ARG A 59 -16.57 -6.43 9.05
CA ARG A 59 -17.40 -7.04 7.99
C ARG A 59 -16.54 -7.40 6.78
N TYR A 60 -15.60 -8.33 6.98
CA TYR A 60 -14.49 -8.55 6.05
C TYR A 60 -14.92 -9.06 4.66
N ARG A 61 -15.89 -9.98 4.57
CA ARG A 61 -16.41 -10.44 3.27
C ARG A 61 -17.03 -9.29 2.48
N GLU A 62 -17.80 -8.44 3.14
CA GLU A 62 -18.41 -7.26 2.51
C GLU A 62 -17.38 -6.22 2.12
N ALA A 63 -16.37 -5.99 2.96
CA ALA A 63 -15.26 -5.10 2.62
C ALA A 63 -14.57 -5.52 1.32
N ALA A 64 -14.23 -6.82 1.18
CA ALA A 64 -13.63 -7.36 -0.03
C ALA A 64 -14.54 -7.18 -1.25
N GLN A 65 -15.84 -7.39 -1.11
CA GLN A 65 -16.82 -7.20 -2.18
C GLN A 65 -16.93 -5.72 -2.61
N TRP A 66 -16.93 -4.76 -1.67
CA TRP A 66 -16.98 -3.34 -1.99
C TRP A 66 -15.72 -2.87 -2.74
N TYR A 67 -14.53 -3.29 -2.31
CA TYR A 67 -13.30 -3.00 -3.04
C TYR A 67 -13.31 -3.62 -4.44
N TYR A 68 -13.76 -4.87 -4.55
CA TYR A 68 -13.89 -5.53 -5.85
C TYR A 68 -14.89 -4.81 -6.76
N ARG A 69 -16.07 -4.38 -6.25
CA ARG A 69 -17.04 -3.59 -7.03
C ARG A 69 -16.44 -2.29 -7.54
N TYR A 70 -15.56 -1.66 -6.78
CA TYR A 70 -14.84 -0.48 -7.27
C TYR A 70 -13.84 -0.84 -8.39
N ILE A 71 -13.05 -1.90 -8.21
CA ILE A 71 -12.05 -2.33 -9.18
C ILE A 71 -12.70 -2.78 -10.49
N SER A 72 -13.77 -3.56 -10.41
CA SER A 72 -14.47 -4.13 -11.57
C SER A 72 -15.31 -3.11 -12.34
N MET A 73 -15.85 -2.09 -11.65
CA MET A 73 -16.70 -1.06 -12.26
C MET A 73 -16.42 0.30 -11.62
N ARG A 74 -15.58 1.07 -12.28
CA ARG A 74 -15.27 2.43 -11.84
C ARG A 74 -16.33 3.39 -12.37
N ASN A 75 -17.38 3.66 -11.59
CA ASN A 75 -18.40 4.70 -11.88
C ASN A 75 -18.94 4.68 -13.32
N GLY A 76 -19.36 3.51 -13.82
CA GLY A 76 -19.85 3.37 -15.18
C GLY A 76 -18.79 3.44 -16.28
N GLU A 77 -17.54 3.70 -15.95
CA GLU A 77 -16.40 3.76 -16.86
C GLU A 77 -15.68 2.41 -16.97
N GLN A 78 -14.57 2.38 -17.72
CA GLN A 78 -13.77 1.17 -17.88
C GLN A 78 -13.29 0.64 -16.53
N SER A 79 -13.22 -0.68 -16.42
CA SER A 79 -12.74 -1.36 -15.22
C SER A 79 -11.33 -0.91 -14.82
N ALA A 80 -11.11 -0.78 -13.53
CA ALA A 80 -9.87 -0.28 -12.97
C ALA A 80 -8.97 -1.40 -12.42
N TYR A 81 -8.91 -2.55 -13.09
CA TYR A 81 -8.11 -3.69 -12.64
C TYR A 81 -6.60 -3.43 -12.63
N ALA A 82 -6.09 -2.66 -13.57
CA ALA A 82 -4.64 -2.49 -13.74
C ALA A 82 -4.01 -1.68 -12.60
N LEU A 83 -2.88 -2.14 -12.10
CA LEU A 83 -2.04 -1.40 -11.15
C LEU A 83 -1.07 -0.43 -11.81
N GLY A 84 -0.99 -0.41 -13.13
CA GLY A 84 0.03 0.31 -13.87
C GLY A 84 1.13 -0.64 -14.35
N THR A 85 1.51 -0.45 -15.60
CA THR A 85 2.49 -1.30 -16.28
C THR A 85 3.89 -0.77 -16.02
N ASN A 86 4.44 -0.99 -14.85
CA ASN A 86 5.82 -0.62 -14.65
C ASN A 86 6.66 -1.87 -14.56
N GLY A 87 7.24 -2.22 -15.69
CA GLY A 87 8.24 -3.24 -15.72
C GLY A 87 9.46 -2.77 -14.96
N SER A 88 9.78 -3.42 -13.88
CA SER A 88 11.14 -3.45 -13.43
C SER A 88 11.92 -4.25 -14.46
N SER A 89 12.92 -3.67 -15.07
CA SER A 89 13.87 -4.42 -15.87
C SER A 89 15.22 -4.35 -15.20
N TRP A 90 15.63 -5.45 -14.66
CA TRP A 90 17.01 -5.59 -14.27
C TRP A 90 17.81 -6.05 -15.48
N ASN A 91 18.81 -5.29 -15.85
CA ASN A 91 19.75 -5.71 -16.90
C ASN A 91 20.87 -6.52 -16.25
N ARG A 92 20.83 -7.84 -16.43
CA ARG A 92 21.82 -8.76 -15.90
C ARG A 92 23.25 -8.44 -16.36
N ASP A 93 23.41 -8.03 -17.62
CA ASP A 93 24.72 -7.78 -18.19
C ASP A 93 25.36 -6.49 -17.66
N GLU A 94 24.53 -5.50 -17.40
CA GLU A 94 24.95 -4.21 -16.87
C GLU A 94 24.79 -4.12 -15.33
N LYS A 95 24.18 -5.11 -14.70
CA LYS A 95 23.88 -5.14 -13.27
C LYS A 95 23.20 -3.86 -12.80
N ASP A 96 22.25 -3.38 -13.59
CA ASP A 96 21.60 -2.10 -13.38
C ASP A 96 20.08 -2.20 -13.51
N TYR A 97 19.37 -1.42 -12.70
CA TYR A 97 17.92 -1.28 -12.72
C TYR A 97 17.48 -0.25 -13.74
N LYS A 98 17.64 -0.54 -15.02
CA LYS A 98 17.22 0.40 -16.07
C LYS A 98 15.71 0.53 -16.14
N SER A 99 15.24 1.74 -16.26
CA SER A 99 13.89 2.17 -16.54
C SER A 99 12.83 2.01 -15.44
N TRP A 100 13.12 1.33 -14.35
CA TRP A 100 12.10 1.10 -13.33
C TRP A 100 11.82 2.37 -12.50
N SER A 101 12.85 3.11 -12.08
CA SER A 101 12.71 4.33 -11.29
C SER A 101 11.85 5.39 -11.99
N ASP A 102 12.07 5.60 -13.28
CA ASP A 102 11.34 6.61 -14.05
C ASP A 102 9.87 6.23 -14.23
N SER A 103 9.61 4.97 -14.54
CA SER A 103 8.25 4.46 -14.72
C SER A 103 7.45 4.49 -13.42
N TYR A 104 8.03 4.04 -12.31
CA TYR A 104 7.35 4.02 -11.01
C TYR A 104 7.15 5.43 -10.46
N SER A 105 8.17 6.24 -10.51
CA SER A 105 8.11 7.64 -10.11
C SER A 105 7.12 8.42 -10.99
N GLY A 106 7.13 8.21 -12.31
CA GLY A 106 6.19 8.80 -13.26
C GLY A 106 4.73 8.42 -12.98
N MET A 107 4.47 7.16 -12.64
CA MET A 107 3.15 6.69 -12.23
C MET A 107 2.66 7.39 -10.96
N LEU A 108 3.53 7.54 -9.97
CA LEU A 108 3.19 8.20 -8.71
C LEU A 108 3.04 9.71 -8.85
N THR A 109 3.70 10.33 -9.84
CA THR A 109 3.60 11.77 -10.11
C THR A 109 2.47 12.11 -11.09
N SER A 110 1.91 11.15 -11.80
CA SER A 110 0.75 11.37 -12.68
C SER A 110 -0.47 11.80 -11.88
N GLU A 111 -1.08 12.89 -12.28
CA GLU A 111 -2.24 13.51 -11.63
C GLU A 111 -3.48 13.53 -12.53
N GLY A 112 -3.42 12.78 -13.61
CA GLY A 112 -4.55 12.62 -14.55
C GLY A 112 -5.59 11.64 -14.07
N TYR A 113 -6.86 11.95 -14.31
CA TYR A 113 -7.96 11.01 -14.18
C TYR A 113 -8.10 10.18 -15.46
N ALA A 114 -7.49 9.02 -15.47
CA ALA A 114 -7.57 8.09 -16.60
C ALA A 114 -7.86 6.66 -16.10
N ALA A 115 -8.43 5.84 -16.98
CA ALA A 115 -8.78 4.45 -16.63
C ALA A 115 -7.56 3.61 -16.22
N ASP A 116 -6.39 3.93 -16.76
CA ASP A 116 -5.11 3.30 -16.48
C ASP A 116 -4.29 4.00 -15.41
N ALA A 117 -4.72 5.18 -14.94
CA ALA A 117 -4.05 5.91 -13.88
C ALA A 117 -4.19 5.19 -12.53
N GLU A 118 -3.11 5.15 -11.78
CA GLU A 118 -3.12 4.60 -10.43
C GLU A 118 -3.86 5.49 -9.42
N LEU A 119 -3.80 6.80 -9.63
CA LEU A 119 -4.42 7.79 -8.76
C LEU A 119 -5.95 7.69 -8.77
N ILE A 120 -6.55 7.71 -7.58
CA ILE A 120 -8.00 7.66 -7.37
C ILE A 120 -8.51 8.98 -6.83
N SER A 121 -7.85 9.53 -5.79
CA SER A 121 -8.25 10.80 -5.24
C SER A 121 -7.05 11.58 -4.68
N LEU A 122 -7.16 12.92 -4.73
CA LEU A 122 -6.17 13.84 -4.25
C LEU A 122 -6.80 15.11 -3.67
N ILE A 123 -6.06 15.80 -2.80
CA ILE A 123 -6.31 17.19 -2.45
C ILE A 123 -5.43 18.04 -3.37
N ALA A 124 -6.06 18.75 -4.28
CA ALA A 124 -5.33 19.63 -5.21
C ALA A 124 -4.86 20.89 -4.50
N CYS A 125 -3.56 21.16 -4.61
CA CYS A 125 -2.91 22.39 -4.14
C CYS A 125 -2.35 23.13 -5.36
N PRO A 126 -3.14 23.95 -6.06
CA PRO A 126 -2.75 24.58 -7.30
C PRO A 126 -1.53 25.49 -7.09
N THR A 127 -0.52 25.34 -7.95
CA THR A 127 0.64 26.21 -7.99
C THR A 127 0.24 27.59 -8.52
N GLY A 128 0.61 28.65 -7.82
CA GLY A 128 0.40 30.03 -8.26
C GLY A 128 -0.74 30.78 -7.57
N MET A 129 -1.50 30.17 -6.71
CA MET A 129 -2.31 30.92 -5.74
C MET A 129 -1.45 31.22 -4.51
N ALA A 130 -1.50 32.50 -4.09
CA ALA A 130 -0.73 33.02 -2.96
C ALA A 130 -0.71 32.03 -1.78
N GLU A 131 0.41 31.92 -1.15
CA GLU A 131 0.90 31.22 0.05
C GLU A 131 -0.06 30.37 0.91
N LEU A 132 -1.39 30.51 0.74
CA LEU A 132 -2.42 29.89 1.58
C LEU A 132 -2.78 28.45 1.20
N ASN A 133 -2.43 27.97 0.00
CA ASN A 133 -2.81 26.64 -0.52
C ASN A 133 -1.60 25.73 -0.76
N TYR A 134 -0.51 25.96 -0.06
CA TYR A 134 0.71 25.21 -0.23
C TYR A 134 0.77 24.04 0.74
N SER A 135 0.88 22.80 0.22
CA SER A 135 1.12 21.65 1.07
C SER A 135 2.52 21.68 1.66
N GLN A 136 2.64 21.60 2.99
CA GLN A 136 3.91 21.51 3.69
C GLN A 136 4.63 20.16 3.47
N LEU A 137 3.92 19.14 2.95
CA LEU A 137 4.50 17.81 2.73
C LEU A 137 5.70 17.88 1.77
N ARG A 138 5.64 18.74 0.76
CA ARG A 138 6.77 18.94 -0.14
C ARG A 138 8.02 19.44 0.60
N ASN A 139 7.86 20.33 1.56
CA ASN A 139 8.98 20.87 2.34
C ASN A 139 9.56 19.83 3.30
N ILE A 140 8.71 18.93 3.82
CA ILE A 140 9.11 17.90 4.77
C ILE A 140 9.93 16.80 4.07
N PHE A 141 9.54 16.44 2.85
CA PHE A 141 10.07 15.27 2.15
C PHE A 141 11.01 15.60 0.99
N ASN A 142 10.98 16.84 0.51
CA ASN A 142 11.71 17.23 -0.69
C ASN A 142 12.49 18.53 -0.47
N SER A 143 13.69 18.60 -1.05
CA SER A 143 14.44 19.84 -1.19
C SER A 143 14.42 20.24 -2.64
N THR A 144 13.58 21.20 -3.01
CA THR A 144 13.68 21.82 -4.32
C THR A 144 14.67 23.00 -4.27
N ASN A 145 15.22 23.39 -5.44
CA ASN A 145 16.06 24.59 -5.53
C ASN A 145 15.34 25.88 -5.08
N GLU A 146 14.01 25.83 -5.04
CA GLU A 146 13.15 26.92 -4.55
C GLU A 146 12.97 26.88 -3.03
N ASN A 147 13.17 25.72 -2.41
CA ASN A 147 13.12 25.53 -0.97
C ASN A 147 14.55 25.39 -0.46
N ALA A 148 15.07 26.43 0.17
CA ALA A 148 16.35 26.38 0.88
C ALA A 148 16.33 25.44 2.10
N TYR A 149 15.26 24.65 2.28
CA TYR A 149 15.07 23.77 3.42
C TYR A 149 15.60 22.38 3.12
N ARG A 150 16.30 21.84 4.07
CA ARG A 150 16.70 20.44 4.12
C ARG A 150 15.44 19.58 4.32
N PRO A 151 15.28 18.46 3.60
CA PRO A 151 14.24 17.49 3.94
C PRO A 151 14.31 17.11 5.41
N GLU A 152 13.19 17.21 6.12
CA GLU A 152 13.13 16.92 7.54
C GLU A 152 12.97 15.43 7.84
N LEU A 153 12.40 14.69 6.87
CA LEU A 153 12.15 13.26 6.97
C LEU A 153 12.88 12.50 5.87
N SER A 154 13.46 11.39 6.28
CA SER A 154 14.11 10.40 5.42
C SER A 154 13.58 9.00 5.72
N PRO A 155 13.88 7.98 4.90
CA PRO A 155 13.54 6.61 5.21
C PRO A 155 14.06 6.20 6.59
N SER A 156 13.25 5.45 7.32
CA SER A 156 13.72 4.82 8.56
C SER A 156 14.60 3.62 8.23
N VAL A 157 15.56 3.32 9.10
CA VAL A 157 16.40 2.12 8.95
C VAL A 157 15.54 0.85 8.83
N ALA A 158 14.44 0.76 9.59
CA ALA A 158 13.54 -0.39 9.47
C ALA A 158 12.89 -0.53 8.07
N LEU A 159 12.62 0.57 7.37
CA LEU A 159 12.12 0.51 6.00
C LEU A 159 13.22 0.13 5.01
N THR A 160 14.42 0.65 5.21
CA THR A 160 15.58 0.29 4.40
C THR A 160 15.94 -1.18 4.59
N ASP A 161 16.05 -1.64 5.85
CA ASP A 161 16.31 -3.06 6.18
C ASP A 161 15.23 -3.97 5.55
N LEU A 162 13.96 -3.57 5.58
CA LEU A 162 12.87 -4.34 4.98
C LEU A 162 13.02 -4.41 3.46
N SER A 163 13.32 -3.30 2.80
CA SER A 163 13.53 -3.24 1.34
C SER A 163 14.73 -4.09 0.92
N GLU A 164 15.85 -3.98 1.63
CA GLU A 164 17.08 -4.72 1.34
C GLU A 164 16.97 -6.23 1.67
N SER A 165 16.10 -6.60 2.62
CA SER A 165 15.86 -8.01 2.97
C SER A 165 15.02 -8.76 1.96
N GLN A 166 14.35 -8.05 1.04
CA GLN A 166 13.60 -8.72 -0.02
C GLN A 166 14.54 -9.35 -1.03
N VAL A 167 14.11 -10.45 -1.62
CA VAL A 167 14.89 -11.15 -2.64
C VAL A 167 14.26 -10.90 -3.99
N TYR A 168 14.93 -10.11 -4.82
CA TYR A 168 14.48 -9.87 -6.18
C TYR A 168 14.70 -11.12 -7.03
N CYS A 169 13.64 -11.61 -7.67
CA CYS A 169 13.67 -12.76 -8.54
C CYS A 169 13.56 -12.33 -9.99
N ASN A 170 14.55 -12.73 -10.79
CA ASN A 170 14.51 -12.60 -12.23
C ASN A 170 14.32 -13.99 -12.85
N TYR A 171 13.45 -14.07 -13.84
CA TYR A 171 13.21 -15.29 -14.60
C TYR A 171 13.48 -15.06 -16.08
N SER A 172 14.37 -15.83 -16.64
CA SER A 172 14.71 -15.73 -18.07
C SER A 172 13.93 -16.74 -18.92
N THR A 173 13.80 -16.42 -20.22
CA THR A 173 13.17 -17.32 -21.20
C THR A 173 13.90 -18.66 -21.40
N ALA A 174 15.11 -18.79 -20.85
CA ALA A 174 15.85 -20.04 -20.80
C ALA A 174 15.49 -20.89 -19.56
N ASN A 175 14.46 -20.53 -18.82
CA ASN A 175 14.05 -21.13 -17.54
C ASN A 175 15.12 -21.03 -16.46
N GLU A 176 15.93 -19.99 -16.51
CA GLU A 176 16.87 -19.68 -15.48
C GLU A 176 16.26 -18.71 -14.46
N VAL A 177 16.25 -19.13 -13.21
CA VAL A 177 15.88 -18.31 -12.07
C VAL A 177 17.17 -17.74 -11.48
N THR A 178 17.21 -16.44 -11.31
CA THR A 178 18.32 -15.74 -10.66
C THR A 178 17.79 -14.86 -9.56
N TYR A 179 18.51 -14.81 -8.44
CA TYR A 179 18.13 -14.03 -7.28
C TYR A 179 19.11 -12.90 -7.04
N ALA A 180 18.57 -11.74 -6.70
CA ALA A 180 19.32 -10.63 -6.10
C ALA A 180 18.86 -10.52 -4.63
N PRO A 181 19.71 -10.16 -3.69
CA PRO A 181 20.91 -9.33 -3.78
C PRO A 181 22.25 -10.04 -4.07
N GLU A 182 22.30 -11.35 -4.17
CA GLU A 182 23.60 -12.03 -4.39
C GLU A 182 24.39 -11.49 -5.60
N GLU A 183 23.67 -11.06 -6.64
CA GLU A 183 24.26 -10.48 -7.86
C GLU A 183 24.32 -8.95 -7.87
N LEU A 184 23.73 -8.27 -6.87
CA LEU A 184 23.71 -6.82 -6.81
C LEU A 184 24.76 -6.29 -5.86
N PRO A 185 25.60 -5.33 -6.31
CA PRO A 185 26.67 -4.77 -5.49
C PRO A 185 26.21 -4.15 -4.16
N ASP A 186 24.97 -3.64 -4.12
CA ASP A 186 24.45 -2.85 -3.02
C ASP A 186 23.37 -3.57 -2.17
N GLY A 187 23.15 -4.88 -2.39
CA GLY A 187 22.21 -5.67 -1.60
C GLY A 187 20.75 -5.23 -1.71
N ARG A 188 20.37 -4.58 -2.78
CA ARG A 188 19.00 -4.05 -2.96
C ARG A 188 18.06 -5.14 -3.45
N GLY A 189 17.11 -5.54 -2.60
CA GLY A 189 16.15 -6.59 -2.94
C GLY A 189 14.86 -6.08 -3.55
N ASP A 190 14.29 -4.99 -3.03
CA ASP A 190 13.08 -4.37 -3.55
C ASP A 190 13.38 -3.04 -4.23
N LEU A 191 12.93 -2.90 -5.48
CA LEU A 191 13.27 -1.75 -6.32
C LEU A 191 12.44 -0.49 -6.05
N ARG A 192 11.35 -0.61 -5.29
CA ARG A 192 10.44 0.52 -5.05
C ARG A 192 11.09 1.61 -4.21
N LEU A 193 11.75 1.24 -3.11
CA LEU A 193 12.37 2.24 -2.24
C LEU A 193 13.48 3.02 -2.95
N PRO A 194 14.47 2.39 -3.59
CA PRO A 194 15.50 3.12 -4.33
C PRO A 194 14.97 3.95 -5.50
N SER A 195 13.77 3.64 -6.01
CA SER A 195 13.14 4.42 -7.10
C SER A 195 12.47 5.69 -6.63
N ILE A 196 12.06 5.75 -5.38
CA ILE A 196 11.32 6.90 -4.82
C ILE A 196 12.16 7.72 -3.84
N VAL A 197 13.37 7.27 -3.52
CA VAL A 197 14.31 8.00 -2.66
C VAL A 197 15.55 8.32 -3.45
N GLN A 198 15.78 9.60 -3.65
CA GLN A 198 16.97 10.10 -4.34
C GLN A 198 18.00 10.57 -3.31
N GLU A 199 19.18 10.00 -3.37
CA GLU A 199 20.31 10.46 -2.59
C GLU A 199 20.95 11.70 -3.21
N GLY A 200 21.38 12.61 -2.35
CA GLY A 200 22.00 13.86 -2.76
C GLY A 200 22.76 14.51 -1.62
N SER A 201 23.13 15.75 -1.83
CA SER A 201 23.74 16.56 -0.78
C SER A 201 23.16 17.96 -0.79
N VAL A 202 22.97 18.53 0.38
CA VAL A 202 22.45 19.89 0.59
C VAL A 202 23.53 20.73 1.29
N ASN A 203 23.75 21.94 0.80
CA ASN A 203 24.60 22.90 1.49
C ASN A 203 23.79 23.57 2.60
N TYR A 204 24.09 23.21 3.82
CA TYR A 204 23.47 23.78 5.00
C TYR A 204 24.56 24.33 5.92
N ASP A 205 24.44 25.58 6.30
CA ASP A 205 25.39 26.28 7.19
C ASP A 205 26.85 26.20 6.67
N ASN A 206 27.01 26.48 5.36
CA ASN A 206 28.28 26.42 4.62
C ASN A 206 28.97 25.04 4.62
N ALA A 207 28.25 23.97 4.89
CA ALA A 207 28.74 22.60 4.81
C ALA A 207 27.82 21.72 3.97
N TRP A 208 28.40 20.93 3.06
CA TRP A 208 27.64 19.89 2.31
C TRP A 208 27.33 18.74 3.24
N ARG A 209 26.07 18.38 3.31
CA ARG A 209 25.57 17.28 4.12
C ARG A 209 24.77 16.31 3.26
N PRO A 210 24.88 14.99 3.48
CA PRO A 210 24.04 14.02 2.82
C PRO A 210 22.56 14.34 3.06
N SER A 211 21.76 14.19 2.02
CA SER A 211 20.29 14.32 2.11
C SER A 211 19.61 13.28 1.25
N GLN A 212 18.42 12.91 1.64
CA GLN A 212 17.57 11.99 0.88
C GLN A 212 16.26 12.72 0.57
N THR A 213 15.87 12.70 -0.70
CA THR A 213 14.64 13.35 -1.18
C THR A 213 13.63 12.27 -1.54
N VAL A 214 12.40 12.42 -1.07
CA VAL A 214 11.30 11.51 -1.40
C VAL A 214 10.56 12.05 -2.63
N LEU A 215 10.73 11.38 -3.77
CA LEU A 215 10.20 11.82 -5.06
C LEU A 215 8.66 11.81 -5.12
N LYS A 216 7.98 11.04 -4.27
CA LYS A 216 6.52 11.03 -4.17
C LYS A 216 5.91 12.44 -3.89
N TYR A 217 6.70 13.35 -3.37
CA TYR A 217 6.30 14.71 -3.02
C TYR A 217 6.97 15.79 -3.89
N SER A 218 7.21 15.47 -5.16
CA SER A 218 7.68 16.45 -6.14
C SER A 218 6.65 17.53 -6.47
N SER A 219 5.35 17.22 -6.30
CA SER A 219 4.23 18.15 -6.45
C SER A 219 3.66 18.60 -5.10
N ALA A 220 2.92 19.72 -5.11
CA ALA A 220 2.24 20.23 -3.91
C ALA A 220 0.96 19.45 -3.56
N ASN A 221 0.45 18.64 -4.49
CA ASN A 221 -0.79 17.90 -4.29
C ASN A 221 -0.64 16.77 -3.28
N VAL A 222 -1.68 16.52 -2.50
CA VAL A 222 -1.71 15.45 -1.51
C VAL A 222 -2.54 14.29 -2.04
N ARG A 223 -1.90 13.17 -2.36
CA ARG A 223 -2.57 11.94 -2.81
C ARG A 223 -3.22 11.27 -1.62
N ILE A 224 -4.51 10.92 -1.76
CA ILE A 224 -5.31 10.31 -0.69
C ILE A 224 -5.49 8.82 -0.96
N TYR A 225 -5.89 8.48 -2.19
CA TYR A 225 -6.12 7.11 -2.59
C TYR A 225 -5.48 6.80 -3.94
N ARG A 226 -4.94 5.59 -4.02
CA ARG A 226 -4.49 4.99 -5.26
C ARG A 226 -4.80 3.48 -5.31
N ARG A 227 -4.74 2.92 -6.48
CA ARG A 227 -5.23 1.56 -6.78
C ARG A 227 -4.55 0.46 -5.98
N ALA A 228 -3.23 0.55 -5.80
CA ALA A 228 -2.50 -0.40 -4.97
C ALA A 228 -3.01 -0.45 -3.52
N MET A 229 -3.41 0.69 -2.97
CA MET A 229 -4.01 0.74 -1.64
C MET A 229 -5.34 -0.04 -1.57
N VAL A 230 -6.16 0.05 -2.62
CA VAL A 230 -7.42 -0.70 -2.70
C VAL A 230 -7.15 -2.21 -2.75
N TYR A 231 -6.17 -2.65 -3.53
CA TYR A 231 -5.77 -4.06 -3.59
C TYR A 231 -5.21 -4.58 -2.26
N LEU A 232 -4.36 -3.80 -1.59
CA LEU A 232 -3.84 -4.16 -0.26
C LEU A 232 -4.96 -4.33 0.77
N ARG A 233 -5.92 -3.41 0.78
CA ARG A 233 -7.07 -3.49 1.69
C ARG A 233 -8.04 -4.60 1.33
N MET A 234 -8.23 -4.88 0.04
CA MET A 234 -9.00 -6.04 -0.41
C MET A 234 -8.33 -7.34 0.03
N ALA A 235 -7.01 -7.45 -0.12
CA ALA A 235 -6.26 -8.61 0.34
C ALA A 235 -6.30 -8.75 1.87
N GLU A 236 -6.20 -7.65 2.62
CA GLU A 236 -6.41 -7.65 4.08
C GLU A 236 -7.80 -8.18 4.45
N ALA A 237 -8.84 -7.68 3.78
CA ALA A 237 -10.21 -8.13 4.01
C ALA A 237 -10.41 -9.61 3.69
N LEU A 238 -9.89 -10.08 2.56
CA LEU A 238 -9.93 -11.50 2.17
C LEU A 238 -9.19 -12.39 3.16
N ASN A 239 -7.98 -12.00 3.58
CA ASN A 239 -7.23 -12.76 4.58
C ASN A 239 -8.02 -12.90 5.88
N ARG A 240 -8.56 -11.79 6.40
CA ARG A 240 -9.35 -11.77 7.64
C ARG A 240 -10.68 -12.49 7.52
N ALA A 241 -11.23 -12.60 6.29
CA ALA A 241 -12.43 -13.40 6.01
C ALA A 241 -12.18 -14.91 5.94
N GLY A 242 -10.92 -15.36 6.09
CA GLY A 242 -10.54 -16.77 6.04
C GLY A 242 -10.02 -17.24 4.68
N TYR A 243 -9.63 -16.33 3.80
CA TYR A 243 -9.08 -16.63 2.47
C TYR A 243 -7.61 -16.18 2.32
N PRO A 244 -6.67 -16.71 3.15
CA PRO A 244 -5.28 -16.26 3.12
C PRO A 244 -4.60 -16.55 1.79
N ARG A 245 -4.97 -17.63 1.11
CA ARG A 245 -4.43 -17.95 -0.21
C ARG A 245 -4.86 -16.93 -1.27
N PHE A 246 -6.11 -16.46 -1.22
CA PHE A 246 -6.55 -15.41 -2.13
C PHE A 246 -5.79 -14.10 -1.89
N ALA A 247 -5.63 -13.72 -0.63
CA ALA A 247 -4.85 -12.54 -0.26
C ALA A 247 -3.39 -12.65 -0.73
N TYR A 248 -2.78 -13.81 -0.55
CA TYR A 248 -1.42 -14.09 -1.01
C TYR A 248 -1.27 -13.95 -2.54
N GLU A 249 -2.20 -14.51 -3.34
CA GLU A 249 -2.13 -14.39 -4.80
C GLU A 249 -2.24 -12.92 -5.26
N ILE A 250 -3.01 -12.07 -4.56
CA ILE A 250 -3.02 -10.63 -4.83
C ILE A 250 -1.65 -9.99 -4.56
N LEU A 251 -0.96 -10.42 -3.51
CA LEU A 251 0.38 -9.90 -3.20
C LEU A 251 1.41 -10.44 -4.18
N ALA A 252 1.40 -11.73 -4.44
CA ALA A 252 2.42 -12.42 -5.22
C ALA A 252 2.43 -11.94 -6.69
N ASP A 253 1.88 -12.72 -7.59
CA ASP A 253 1.85 -12.39 -9.01
C ASP A 253 0.54 -11.74 -9.48
N GLY A 254 -0.40 -11.53 -8.55
CA GLY A 254 -1.73 -11.02 -8.83
C GLY A 254 -2.74 -12.11 -9.18
N VAL A 255 -3.93 -11.68 -9.58
CA VAL A 255 -5.05 -12.59 -9.77
C VAL A 255 -5.69 -12.40 -11.16
N ASN A 256 -6.03 -13.51 -11.77
CA ASN A 256 -6.92 -13.62 -12.91
C ASN A 256 -7.85 -14.82 -12.71
N ASP A 257 -8.83 -15.00 -13.60
CA ASP A 257 -9.80 -16.10 -13.45
C ASP A 257 -9.14 -17.49 -13.47
N SER A 258 -8.03 -17.67 -14.20
CA SER A 258 -7.26 -18.93 -14.21
C SER A 258 -6.61 -19.19 -12.85
N ILE A 259 -5.98 -18.19 -12.25
CA ILE A 259 -5.38 -18.27 -10.92
C ILE A 259 -6.46 -18.57 -9.86
N VAL A 260 -7.59 -17.87 -9.91
CA VAL A 260 -8.72 -18.12 -9.00
C VAL A 260 -9.17 -19.57 -9.08
N ARG A 261 -9.35 -20.10 -10.30
CA ARG A 261 -9.76 -21.51 -10.51
C ARG A 261 -8.71 -22.52 -10.07
N ALA A 262 -7.44 -22.26 -10.36
CA ALA A 262 -6.37 -23.23 -10.14
C ALA A 262 -5.78 -23.21 -8.72
N ARG A 263 -5.66 -22.00 -8.12
CA ARG A 263 -4.88 -21.80 -6.90
C ARG A 263 -5.70 -21.38 -5.68
N ILE A 264 -6.97 -20.96 -5.85
CA ILE A 264 -7.80 -20.46 -4.74
C ILE A 264 -8.99 -21.38 -4.51
N LEU A 265 -9.83 -21.63 -5.51
CA LEU A 265 -11.04 -22.42 -5.39
C LEU A 265 -10.82 -23.84 -4.82
N PRO A 266 -9.75 -24.60 -5.18
CA PRO A 266 -9.51 -25.93 -4.65
C PRO A 266 -9.29 -25.99 -3.13
N TYR A 267 -8.99 -24.84 -2.52
CA TYR A 267 -8.72 -24.71 -1.09
C TYR A 267 -9.88 -24.10 -0.30
N CYS A 268 -11.01 -23.83 -0.94
CA CYS A 268 -12.21 -23.39 -0.24
C CYS A 268 -12.84 -24.55 0.53
N PRO A 269 -13.04 -24.41 1.86
CA PRO A 269 -13.47 -25.54 2.69
C PRO A 269 -14.94 -25.92 2.50
N THR A 270 -15.78 -24.96 2.04
CA THR A 270 -17.21 -25.18 1.87
C THR A 270 -17.70 -24.71 0.49
N LEU A 271 -18.91 -25.14 0.13
CA LEU A 271 -19.59 -24.65 -1.08
C LEU A 271 -19.92 -23.14 -0.99
N GLU A 272 -20.22 -22.65 0.20
CA GLU A 272 -20.46 -21.22 0.44
C GLU A 272 -19.18 -20.42 0.19
N ASP A 273 -18.05 -20.89 0.69
CA ASP A 273 -16.75 -20.25 0.45
C ASP A 273 -16.39 -20.25 -1.04
N SER A 274 -16.64 -21.39 -1.72
CA SER A 274 -16.44 -21.49 -3.17
C SER A 274 -17.33 -20.51 -3.92
N ALA A 275 -18.61 -20.38 -3.53
CA ALA A 275 -19.53 -19.43 -4.14
C ALA A 275 -19.11 -17.97 -3.88
N PHE A 276 -18.64 -17.66 -2.69
CA PHE A 276 -18.09 -16.34 -2.37
C PHE A 276 -16.88 -15.99 -3.26
N VAL A 277 -15.93 -16.90 -3.38
CA VAL A 277 -14.73 -16.71 -4.21
C VAL A 277 -15.10 -16.60 -5.70
N GLN A 278 -16.05 -17.37 -6.20
CA GLN A 278 -16.54 -17.28 -7.58
C GLN A 278 -17.25 -15.96 -7.90
N GLY A 279 -17.65 -15.19 -6.88
CA GLY A 279 -18.16 -13.83 -7.04
C GLY A 279 -17.12 -12.81 -7.50
N PHE A 280 -15.83 -13.18 -7.50
CA PHE A 280 -14.74 -12.35 -7.98
C PHE A 280 -14.27 -12.85 -9.34
N SER A 281 -14.40 -12.02 -10.38
CA SER A 281 -13.93 -12.32 -11.73
C SER A 281 -12.89 -11.30 -12.16
N PHE A 282 -11.74 -11.77 -12.59
CA PHE A 282 -10.62 -10.95 -13.04
C PHE A 282 -10.24 -11.31 -14.48
N PRO A 283 -10.03 -10.31 -15.36
CA PRO A 283 -9.76 -10.58 -16.77
C PRO A 283 -8.46 -11.38 -16.98
N GLU A 284 -8.48 -12.30 -17.93
CA GLU A 284 -7.34 -13.14 -18.29
C GLU A 284 -6.24 -12.36 -19.02
N ASN A 285 -6.58 -11.38 -19.86
CA ASN A 285 -5.69 -10.92 -20.93
C ASN A 285 -5.47 -9.40 -20.99
N ARG A 286 -5.79 -8.60 -19.96
CA ARG A 286 -5.81 -7.16 -20.21
C ARG A 286 -4.76 -6.33 -19.48
N TYR A 287 -4.14 -6.80 -18.42
CA TYR A 287 -3.34 -5.93 -17.58
C TYR A 287 -2.16 -6.67 -16.99
N VAL A 288 -1.01 -6.33 -17.48
CA VAL A 288 0.26 -6.94 -17.13
C VAL A 288 0.93 -6.03 -16.12
N VAL A 289 1.20 -6.52 -14.93
CA VAL A 289 2.37 -6.08 -14.22
C VAL A 289 3.53 -6.83 -14.88
N ARG A 290 4.17 -6.22 -15.83
CA ARG A 290 5.38 -6.77 -16.42
C ARG A 290 6.51 -6.61 -15.42
N CYS A 291 6.70 -7.61 -14.62
CA CYS A 291 8.02 -7.82 -14.08
C CYS A 291 8.79 -8.52 -15.18
N LEU A 292 9.60 -7.76 -15.91
CA LEU A 292 10.72 -8.29 -16.66
C LEU A 292 10.46 -9.06 -17.94
N ASP A 293 11.33 -8.80 -18.82
CA ASP A 293 11.55 -9.37 -20.13
C ASP A 293 10.40 -9.17 -21.12
N THR A 294 10.69 -8.38 -22.13
CA THR A 294 9.83 -8.09 -23.29
C THR A 294 9.38 -9.32 -24.08
N LYS A 295 9.79 -10.51 -23.67
CA LYS A 295 9.45 -11.77 -24.33
C LYS A 295 8.48 -12.66 -23.55
N ALA A 296 8.23 -12.39 -22.29
CA ALA A 296 7.21 -13.09 -21.52
C ALA A 296 5.84 -12.50 -21.88
N THR A 297 5.21 -13.04 -22.89
CA THR A 297 4.00 -12.49 -23.50
C THR A 297 2.73 -12.72 -22.71
N ASP A 298 2.75 -13.51 -21.62
CA ASP A 298 1.53 -14.11 -21.10
C ASP A 298 1.29 -13.94 -19.59
N ILE A 299 2.02 -13.08 -18.88
CA ILE A 299 1.79 -12.88 -17.46
C ILE A 299 0.92 -11.66 -17.25
N ASN A 300 -0.35 -11.94 -17.08
CA ASN A 300 -1.39 -10.97 -16.77
C ASN A 300 -1.61 -10.94 -15.26
N THR A 301 -0.70 -10.36 -14.52
CA THR A 301 -0.81 -10.35 -13.07
C THR A 301 -0.85 -8.93 -12.51
N MET A 302 -1.48 -8.80 -11.37
CA MET A 302 -1.66 -7.55 -10.65
C MET A 302 -0.95 -7.60 -9.30
N GLY A 303 0.05 -8.47 -9.17
CA GLY A 303 0.78 -8.72 -7.95
C GLY A 303 1.49 -7.48 -7.42
N LEU A 304 1.27 -7.20 -6.14
CA LEU A 304 1.85 -6.02 -5.50
C LEU A 304 3.34 -6.23 -5.23
N HIS A 305 3.71 -7.39 -4.72
CA HIS A 305 5.10 -7.71 -4.40
C HIS A 305 5.97 -7.78 -5.66
N SER A 306 5.43 -8.35 -6.72
CA SER A 306 6.14 -8.46 -7.99
C SER A 306 6.49 -7.10 -8.60
N ARG A 307 5.81 -6.03 -8.21
CA ARG A 307 6.14 -4.66 -8.64
C ARG A 307 7.52 -4.19 -8.16
N GLY A 308 7.98 -4.68 -7.03
CA GLY A 308 9.28 -4.31 -6.46
C GLY A 308 10.31 -5.42 -6.47
N SER A 309 9.86 -6.68 -6.38
CA SER A 309 10.74 -7.83 -6.16
C SER A 309 10.72 -8.85 -7.31
N GLY A 310 10.16 -8.51 -8.47
CA GLY A 310 10.23 -9.31 -9.69
C GLY A 310 9.26 -10.49 -9.70
N TRP A 311 9.69 -11.61 -10.26
CA TRP A 311 8.88 -12.81 -10.45
C TRP A 311 8.64 -13.54 -9.14
N THR A 312 7.46 -13.48 -8.58
CA THR A 312 7.13 -14.13 -7.31
C THR A 312 6.75 -15.59 -7.48
N GLU A 313 6.19 -16.00 -8.61
CA GLU A 313 5.86 -17.40 -8.89
C GLU A 313 7.09 -18.33 -8.80
N PHE A 314 8.25 -17.81 -9.19
CA PHE A 314 9.51 -18.56 -9.20
C PHE A 314 10.41 -18.24 -8.00
N ASN A 315 9.96 -17.34 -7.12
CA ASN A 315 10.72 -16.89 -5.97
C ASN A 315 10.47 -17.79 -4.75
N GLU A 316 11.37 -18.72 -4.48
CA GLU A 316 11.27 -19.59 -3.31
C GLU A 316 11.35 -18.87 -1.96
N HIS A 317 11.86 -17.62 -1.95
CA HIS A 317 11.91 -16.77 -0.77
C HIS A 317 10.59 -16.04 -0.48
N TYR A 318 9.65 -16.05 -1.44
CA TYR A 318 8.33 -15.46 -1.28
C TYR A 318 7.23 -16.48 -1.59
N ALA A 319 7.01 -17.41 -0.66
CA ALA A 319 6.09 -18.52 -0.85
C ALA A 319 4.87 -18.42 0.07
N PHE A 320 3.76 -19.04 -0.35
CA PHE A 320 2.59 -19.17 0.52
C PHE A 320 2.93 -19.96 1.78
N PRO A 321 2.55 -19.47 2.99
CA PRO A 321 2.93 -20.09 4.25
C PRO A 321 2.41 -21.52 4.40
N VAL A 322 3.31 -22.44 4.68
CA VAL A 322 2.99 -23.82 5.03
C VAL A 322 3.11 -23.98 6.53
N ALA A 323 2.03 -24.47 7.17
CA ALA A 323 2.05 -24.70 8.61
C ALA A 323 3.03 -25.86 8.95
N PRO A 324 3.91 -25.67 9.95
CA PRO A 324 4.75 -26.74 10.45
C PRO A 324 3.93 -27.91 10.99
N GLU A 325 4.55 -29.10 11.03
CA GLU A 325 3.95 -30.26 11.66
C GLU A 325 3.62 -29.98 13.13
N GLY A 326 2.43 -30.36 13.57
CA GLY A 326 1.94 -30.15 14.94
C GLY A 326 1.20 -28.85 15.17
N VAL A 327 1.06 -27.95 14.18
CA VAL A 327 0.19 -26.79 14.28
C VAL A 327 -1.28 -27.23 14.26
N ALA A 328 -2.01 -26.92 15.33
CA ALA A 328 -3.40 -27.36 15.51
C ALA A 328 -4.38 -26.69 14.54
N ASP A 329 -4.18 -25.40 14.25
CA ASP A 329 -5.00 -24.62 13.34
C ASP A 329 -4.16 -24.05 12.19
N THR A 330 -4.13 -24.81 11.10
CA THR A 330 -3.41 -24.45 9.87
C THR A 330 -3.94 -23.16 9.25
N LEU A 331 -5.25 -22.96 9.26
CA LEU A 331 -5.86 -21.78 8.67
C LEU A 331 -5.47 -20.51 9.45
N GLN A 332 -5.58 -20.57 10.77
CA GLN A 332 -5.19 -19.43 11.62
C GLN A 332 -3.70 -19.11 11.45
N TYR A 333 -2.83 -20.10 11.42
CA TYR A 333 -1.40 -19.91 11.14
C TYR A 333 -1.17 -19.21 9.80
N GLN A 334 -1.83 -19.68 8.74
CA GLN A 334 -1.71 -19.08 7.40
C GLN A 334 -2.21 -17.63 7.38
N MET A 335 -3.35 -17.36 8.02
CA MET A 335 -3.90 -16.02 8.14
C MET A 335 -2.94 -15.07 8.85
N GLU A 336 -2.31 -15.49 9.93
CA GLU A 336 -1.34 -14.67 10.67
C GLU A 336 -0.08 -14.38 9.84
N LYS A 337 0.44 -15.38 9.14
CA LYS A 337 1.62 -15.21 8.28
C LYS A 337 1.35 -14.33 7.08
N VAL A 338 0.22 -14.51 6.42
CA VAL A 338 -0.18 -13.65 5.30
C VAL A 338 -0.49 -12.22 5.78
N GLU A 339 -1.02 -12.05 7.01
CA GLU A 339 -1.19 -10.72 7.58
C GLU A 339 0.16 -10.02 7.82
N ASP A 340 1.19 -10.74 8.28
CA ASP A 340 2.54 -10.18 8.40
C ASP A 340 3.10 -9.79 7.02
N MET A 341 2.90 -10.62 5.98
CA MET A 341 3.26 -10.28 4.60
C MET A 341 2.52 -9.03 4.09
N LEU A 342 1.23 -8.90 4.37
CA LEU A 342 0.42 -7.72 4.02
C LEU A 342 0.93 -6.44 4.71
N VAL A 343 1.32 -6.55 5.97
CA VAL A 343 1.88 -5.44 6.74
C VAL A 343 3.21 -4.99 6.16
N ASP A 344 4.08 -5.91 5.78
CA ASP A 344 5.37 -5.60 5.21
C ASP A 344 5.22 -5.05 3.78
N GLU A 345 4.32 -5.63 2.98
CA GLU A 345 3.98 -5.13 1.65
C GLU A 345 3.41 -3.71 1.70
N GLY A 346 2.52 -3.43 2.67
CA GLY A 346 2.01 -2.08 2.91
C GLY A 346 3.10 -1.07 3.27
N ALA A 347 4.16 -1.51 3.96
CA ALA A 347 5.31 -0.64 4.26
C ALA A 347 6.13 -0.32 3.01
N LEU A 348 6.35 -1.30 2.12
CA LEU A 348 7.11 -1.13 0.88
C LEU A 348 6.32 -0.31 -0.14
N GLU A 349 5.09 -0.69 -0.40
CA GLU A 349 4.26 -0.09 -1.44
C GLU A 349 3.77 1.32 -1.07
N LEU A 350 3.29 1.50 0.16
CA LEU A 350 2.72 2.76 0.64
C LEU A 350 3.70 3.60 1.49
N ALA A 351 5.00 3.36 1.31
CA ALA A 351 6.03 4.15 1.99
C ALA A 351 5.77 5.65 1.84
N PHE A 352 5.81 6.39 2.95
CA PHE A 352 5.58 7.84 3.08
C PHE A 352 4.14 8.32 2.83
N GLU A 353 3.17 7.46 2.53
CA GLU A 353 1.80 7.86 2.21
C GLU A 353 0.87 7.99 3.44
N GLY A 354 1.43 7.99 4.64
CA GLY A 354 0.68 8.22 5.88
C GLY A 354 -0.19 7.05 6.36
N GLN A 355 -0.18 5.90 5.67
CA GLN A 355 -1.07 4.77 5.96
C GLN A 355 -0.58 3.86 7.07
N ARG A 356 0.74 3.76 7.26
CA ARG A 356 1.39 2.76 8.12
C ARG A 356 0.83 2.68 9.54
N PHE A 357 0.53 3.81 10.17
CA PHE A 357 0.01 3.82 11.53
C PHE A 357 -1.35 3.14 11.62
N TYR A 358 -2.25 3.44 10.69
CA TYR A 358 -3.61 2.89 10.66
C TYR A 358 -3.62 1.40 10.29
N ASP A 359 -2.71 0.96 9.42
CA ASP A 359 -2.56 -0.45 9.08
C ASP A 359 -2.10 -1.26 10.30
N LEU A 360 -1.08 -0.78 11.00
CA LEU A 360 -0.62 -1.40 12.25
C LEU A 360 -1.70 -1.38 13.35
N MET A 361 -2.45 -0.29 13.44
CA MET A 361 -3.54 -0.14 14.39
C MET A 361 -4.65 -1.19 14.15
N ARG A 362 -5.08 -1.40 12.90
CA ARG A 362 -6.06 -2.43 12.57
C ARG A 362 -5.59 -3.84 12.96
N VAL A 363 -4.32 -4.17 12.68
CA VAL A 363 -3.74 -5.47 13.08
C VAL A 363 -3.69 -5.61 14.59
N ALA A 364 -3.19 -4.60 15.31
CA ALA A 364 -3.08 -4.62 16.76
C ALA A 364 -4.45 -4.74 17.45
N LEU A 365 -5.47 -4.05 16.93
CA LEU A 365 -6.85 -4.16 17.43
C LEU A 365 -7.41 -5.57 17.20
N ARG A 366 -7.23 -6.13 16.01
CA ARG A 366 -7.69 -7.49 15.68
C ARG A 366 -7.02 -8.56 16.52
N ARG A 367 -5.71 -8.46 16.70
CA ARG A 367 -4.94 -9.41 17.54
C ARG A 367 -5.16 -9.17 19.04
N ASN A 368 -5.82 -8.08 19.40
CA ASN A 368 -5.89 -7.57 20.77
C ASN A 368 -4.49 -7.46 21.41
N ASP A 369 -3.53 -7.03 20.61
CA ASP A 369 -2.12 -6.91 20.99
C ASP A 369 -1.60 -5.49 20.67
N PRO A 370 -1.73 -4.54 21.62
CA PRO A 370 -1.18 -3.20 21.44
C PRO A 370 0.35 -3.17 21.29
N ALA A 371 1.05 -4.17 21.84
CA ALA A 371 2.50 -4.25 21.75
C ALA A 371 2.95 -4.43 20.29
N TYR A 372 2.15 -5.09 19.45
CA TYR A 372 2.45 -5.25 18.02
C TYR A 372 2.70 -3.91 17.32
N LEU A 373 1.80 -2.94 17.50
CA LEU A 373 1.96 -1.58 16.95
C LEU A 373 3.17 -0.87 17.56
N ALA A 374 3.28 -0.92 18.89
CA ALA A 374 4.36 -0.25 19.61
C ALA A 374 5.74 -0.76 19.19
N GLU A 375 5.90 -2.07 19.02
CA GLU A 375 7.16 -2.70 18.58
C GLU A 375 7.52 -2.31 17.14
N LYS A 376 6.59 -2.37 16.21
CA LYS A 376 6.83 -2.00 14.81
C LYS A 376 7.22 -0.52 14.67
N ILE A 377 6.63 0.37 15.45
CA ILE A 377 7.01 1.80 15.47
C ILE A 377 8.35 2.00 16.18
N TYR A 378 8.58 1.30 17.29
CA TYR A 378 9.85 1.38 18.01
C TYR A 378 11.03 0.86 17.17
N ALA A 379 10.82 -0.11 16.30
CA ALA A 379 11.84 -0.64 15.39
C ALA A 379 12.38 0.39 14.38
N ARG A 380 11.73 1.55 14.24
CA ARG A 380 12.27 2.69 13.48
C ARG A 380 13.59 3.14 14.13
N ARG A 381 14.68 2.57 13.65
CA ARG A 381 16.01 2.97 14.09
C ARG A 381 16.39 4.23 13.33
N GLY A 382 16.56 5.33 13.93
CA GLY A 382 17.21 6.50 13.36
C GLY A 382 18.36 6.87 14.29
N GLU A 383 19.22 7.77 13.90
CA GLU A 383 20.14 8.44 14.81
C GLU A 383 19.32 9.23 15.85
N ASP A 384 18.70 8.53 16.77
CA ASP A 384 17.95 9.15 17.84
C ASP A 384 18.89 9.45 18.99
N ARG A 385 19.23 10.69 19.12
CA ARG A 385 19.96 11.22 20.27
C ARG A 385 19.13 11.20 21.56
N ARG A 386 17.85 10.74 21.48
CA ARG A 386 16.87 10.73 22.58
C ARG A 386 16.34 9.32 22.83
N GLY A 387 17.21 8.35 23.09
CA GLY A 387 16.81 6.97 23.36
C GLY A 387 15.72 6.80 24.44
N GLU A 388 15.72 7.68 25.46
CA GLU A 388 14.68 7.72 26.48
C GLU A 388 13.30 8.09 25.90
N MET A 389 13.24 9.03 24.96
CA MET A 389 12.00 9.45 24.30
C MET A 389 11.38 8.32 23.50
N ARG A 390 12.17 7.50 22.82
CA ARG A 390 11.67 6.30 22.10
C ARG A 390 11.03 5.31 23.05
N SER A 391 11.66 5.04 24.19
CA SER A 391 11.13 4.12 25.19
C SER A 391 9.82 4.62 25.77
N LEU A 392 9.67 5.94 25.99
CA LEU A 392 8.42 6.56 26.43
C LEU A 392 7.34 6.41 25.35
N ILE A 393 7.64 6.71 24.09
CA ILE A 393 6.70 6.55 22.97
C ILE A 393 6.24 5.10 22.85
N LYS A 394 7.18 4.14 22.95
CA LYS A 394 6.85 2.71 22.94
C LYS A 394 5.89 2.35 24.07
N ALA A 395 6.16 2.81 25.27
CA ALA A 395 5.30 2.56 26.44
C ALA A 395 3.89 3.19 26.27
N GLN A 396 3.82 4.41 25.73
CA GLN A 396 2.55 5.05 25.42
C GLN A 396 1.77 4.29 24.36
N LEU A 397 2.41 3.88 23.25
CA LEU A 397 1.76 3.15 22.16
C LEU A 397 1.36 1.72 22.54
N ALA A 398 1.90 1.17 23.62
CA ALA A 398 1.42 -0.09 24.19
C ALA A 398 0.04 0.06 24.89
N ASP A 399 -0.42 1.30 25.14
CA ASP A 399 -1.79 1.59 25.57
C ASP A 399 -2.64 2.06 24.39
N LYS A 400 -3.62 1.25 23.98
CA LYS A 400 -4.53 1.57 22.86
C LYS A 400 -5.30 2.88 23.03
N HIS A 401 -5.49 3.36 24.26
CA HIS A 401 -6.17 4.63 24.51
C HIS A 401 -5.34 5.84 24.02
N SER A 402 -4.02 5.71 23.95
CA SER A 402 -3.13 6.75 23.45
C SER A 402 -3.11 6.88 21.91
N TRP A 403 -3.74 5.93 21.18
CA TRP A 403 -3.75 5.96 19.71
C TRP A 403 -4.70 7.00 19.13
N TYR A 404 -5.61 7.52 19.93
CA TYR A 404 -6.63 8.47 19.51
C TYR A 404 -6.29 9.88 19.99
N LEU A 405 -6.41 10.83 19.06
CA LEU A 405 -6.26 12.24 19.41
C LEU A 405 -7.45 12.68 20.30
N SER A 406 -7.14 13.42 21.36
CA SER A 406 -8.20 14.04 22.16
C SER A 406 -8.92 15.09 21.31
N TRP A 407 -10.24 15.00 21.19
CA TRP A 407 -11.06 15.98 20.48
C TRP A 407 -10.97 17.40 21.11
N ARG A 408 -10.50 17.53 22.35
CA ARG A 408 -10.26 18.81 23.04
C ARG A 408 -8.90 19.43 22.72
N GLY A 409 -8.13 18.84 21.81
CA GLY A 409 -6.81 19.36 21.44
C GLY A 409 -5.76 19.27 22.56
N GLN A 410 -6.07 18.62 23.65
CA GLN A 410 -5.09 18.31 24.68
C GLN A 410 -4.31 17.08 24.24
N ILE A 411 -3.22 17.32 23.52
CA ILE A 411 -2.17 16.32 23.44
C ILE A 411 -1.57 16.29 24.84
N GLY A 412 -1.91 15.25 25.59
CA GLY A 412 -1.24 15.02 26.88
C GLY A 412 0.23 14.76 26.60
N TYR A 413 1.07 15.71 26.94
CA TYR A 413 2.51 15.55 27.01
C TYR A 413 2.88 14.83 28.29
#